data_8ffb0c80eec32a15e478e2893a1aa080
#
_entry.id   8ffb0c80eec32a15e478e2893a1aa080
#
_cell.length_a   1.000
_cell.length_b   1.000
_cell.length_c   1.000
_cell.angle_alpha   90.00
_cell.angle_beta   90.00
_cell.angle_gamma   90.00
#
_symmetry.space_group_name_H-M   'P 1'
#
loop_
_entity.id
_entity.type
_entity.pdbx_description
1 polymer ?
#
loop_
_entity_poly.entity_id
_entity_poly.type
_entity_poly.pdbx_seq_one_letter_code
_entity_poly.pdbx_strand_id
1 'polypeptide(L)'
;MDDEKKSVGRPRIEFTPDQQKEIVDLASIGATNEEIAELMDCSHDTLTRNFAYLLKKGRAEMKMSVRRMMFEKARTGNPTMIIWLSKNILGYKDKIETSEEKEPLPFND
;
A
#
# COMPACT_ATOMS: atom_id res chain seq x y z
N MET A 1 -34.51 -3.99 -20.25
CA MET A 1 -34.07 -4.14 -19.70
C MET A 1 -33.72 -4.42 -19.11
N ASP A 2 -33.95 -4.21 -19.30
CA ASP A 2 -33.56 -4.30 -18.62
C ASP A 2 -33.23 -4.61 -17.96
N ASP A 3 -33.53 -4.49 -18.04
CA ASP A 3 -33.33 -4.67 -17.25
C ASP A 3 -33.06 -5.22 -16.65
N GLU A 4 -33.34 -5.18 -16.65
CA GLU A 4 -33.07 -5.49 -16.03
C GLU A 4 -32.72 -5.72 -15.38
N LYS A 5 -33.04 -5.69 -15.62
CA LYS A 5 -32.84 -5.77 -14.98
C LYS A 5 -32.83 -5.55 -14.22
N LYS A 6 -33.12 -5.22 -14.10
CA LYS A 6 -33.19 -5.03 -13.30
C LYS A 6 -33.28 -5.12 -12.38
N SER A 7 -33.46 -5.17 -11.82
CA SER A 7 -33.44 -5.12 -10.95
C SER A 7 -33.22 -4.93 -10.53
N VAL A 8 -33.35 -4.87 -10.55
CA VAL A 8 -33.09 -4.47 -10.16
C VAL A 8 -32.27 -3.81 -10.07
N GLY A 9 -31.90 -3.55 -9.86
CA GLY A 9 -31.00 -2.63 -9.59
C GLY A 9 -30.11 -2.31 -10.70
N ARG A 10 -29.02 -1.66 -10.53
CA ARG A 10 -28.18 -1.43 -11.57
C ARG A 10 -27.34 -2.57 -11.86
N PRO A 11 -26.96 -2.77 -13.07
CA PRO A 11 -26.08 -3.87 -13.42
C PRO A 11 -24.75 -3.72 -12.76
N ARG A 12 -24.15 -4.85 -12.47
CA ARG A 12 -22.84 -4.82 -11.88
C ARG A 12 -21.83 -4.50 -12.95
N ILE A 13 -20.85 -3.69 -12.63
CA ILE A 13 -19.80 -3.37 -13.56
C ILE A 13 -18.82 -4.52 -13.58
N GLU A 14 -18.46 -4.95 -14.76
CA GLU A 14 -17.50 -6.00 -14.95
C GLU A 14 -16.31 -5.49 -15.70
N PHE A 15 -15.14 -5.70 -15.17
CA PHE A 15 -13.91 -5.28 -15.82
C PHE A 15 -13.20 -6.49 -16.42
N THR A 16 -12.59 -6.29 -17.56
CA THR A 16 -11.79 -7.33 -18.18
C THR A 16 -10.56 -7.59 -17.34
N PRO A 17 -9.87 -8.72 -17.56
CA PRO A 17 -8.63 -8.97 -16.84
C PRO A 17 -7.61 -7.86 -17.02
N ASP A 18 -7.53 -7.25 -18.20
CA ASP A 18 -6.61 -6.15 -18.42
C ASP A 18 -6.99 -4.94 -17.58
N GLN A 19 -8.28 -4.65 -17.47
CA GLN A 19 -8.73 -3.54 -16.65
C GLN A 19 -8.49 -3.83 -15.18
N GLN A 20 -8.66 -5.07 -14.76
CA GLN A 20 -8.39 -5.44 -13.39
C GLN A 20 -6.90 -5.28 -13.08
N LYS A 21 -6.05 -5.66 -14.04
CA LYS A 21 -4.64 -5.48 -13.86
C LYS A 21 -4.29 -4.00 -13.75
N GLU A 22 -4.98 -3.17 -14.50
CA GLU A 22 -4.74 -1.75 -14.44
C GLU A 22 -5.07 -1.19 -13.05
N ILE A 23 -6.14 -1.68 -12.42
CA ILE A 23 -6.48 -1.25 -11.08
C ILE A 23 -5.33 -1.60 -10.12
N VAL A 24 -4.80 -2.82 -10.22
CA VAL A 24 -3.69 -3.24 -9.38
C VAL A 24 -2.47 -2.36 -9.63
N ASP A 25 -2.17 -2.10 -10.90
CA ASP A 25 -1.01 -1.29 -11.25
C ASP A 25 -1.13 0.14 -10.71
N LEU A 26 -2.31 0.73 -10.83
CA LEU A 26 -2.51 2.09 -10.33
C LEU A 26 -2.39 2.12 -8.80
N ALA A 27 -2.95 1.13 -8.14
CA ALA A 27 -2.83 1.07 -6.69
C ALA A 27 -1.38 0.87 -6.28
N SER A 28 -0.61 0.16 -7.10
CA SER A 28 0.79 -0.13 -6.77
C SER A 28 1.70 1.09 -6.89
N ILE A 29 1.24 2.14 -7.56
CA ILE A 29 2.02 3.36 -7.62
C ILE A 29 1.42 4.45 -6.75
N GLY A 30 0.51 4.07 -5.87
CA GLY A 30 0.00 5.01 -4.87
C GLY A 30 -1.20 5.83 -5.25
N ALA A 31 -1.86 5.49 -6.36
CA ALA A 31 -3.05 6.24 -6.74
C ALA A 31 -4.12 6.08 -5.68
N THR A 32 -4.88 7.14 -5.43
CA THR A 32 -5.95 7.09 -4.46
C THR A 32 -7.14 6.37 -5.07
N ASN A 33 -8.08 5.94 -4.22
CA ASN A 33 -9.27 5.27 -4.73
C ASN A 33 -10.07 6.18 -5.64
N GLU A 34 -10.11 7.48 -5.33
CA GLU A 34 -10.81 8.43 -6.18
C GLU A 34 -10.16 8.53 -7.55
N GLU A 35 -8.83 8.56 -7.57
CA GLU A 35 -8.11 8.65 -8.83
C GLU A 35 -8.34 7.40 -9.67
N ILE A 36 -8.28 6.24 -9.02
CA ILE A 36 -8.47 4.99 -9.74
C ILE A 36 -9.89 4.92 -10.29
N ALA A 37 -10.87 5.29 -9.46
CA ALA A 37 -12.27 5.27 -9.90
C ALA A 37 -12.46 6.18 -11.10
N GLU A 38 -11.85 7.34 -11.07
CA GLU A 38 -11.97 8.27 -12.17
C GLU A 38 -11.35 7.71 -13.44
N LEU A 39 -10.16 7.13 -13.34
CA LEU A 39 -9.50 6.56 -14.50
C LEU A 39 -10.21 5.33 -15.03
N MET A 40 -10.82 4.55 -14.16
CA MET A 40 -11.56 3.37 -14.60
C MET A 40 -13.01 3.66 -14.95
N ASP A 41 -13.38 4.94 -14.84
CA ASP A 41 -14.72 5.38 -15.23
C ASP A 41 -15.81 4.69 -14.42
N CYS A 42 -15.62 4.61 -13.13
CA CYS A 42 -16.63 4.06 -12.24
C CYS A 42 -16.69 4.90 -10.97
N SER A 43 -17.69 4.64 -10.13
CA SER A 43 -17.80 5.39 -8.90
C SER A 43 -16.85 4.83 -7.86
N HIS A 44 -16.54 5.66 -6.89
CA HIS A 44 -15.72 5.25 -5.76
C HIS A 44 -16.37 4.06 -5.06
N ASP A 45 -17.68 4.10 -4.88
CA ASP A 45 -18.38 3.01 -4.23
C ASP A 45 -18.27 1.70 -4.99
N THR A 46 -18.42 1.75 -6.29
CA THR A 46 -18.30 0.57 -7.12
C THR A 46 -16.90 -0.03 -6.97
N LEU A 47 -15.90 0.83 -7.02
CA LEU A 47 -14.53 0.37 -6.91
C LEU A 47 -14.27 -0.28 -5.56
N THR A 48 -14.66 0.37 -4.48
CA THR A 48 -14.35 -0.13 -3.15
C THR A 48 -15.21 -1.33 -2.76
N ARG A 49 -16.40 -1.43 -3.32
CA ARG A 49 -17.25 -2.54 -3.00
C ARG A 49 -16.90 -3.78 -3.77
N ASN A 50 -16.67 -3.65 -5.04
CA ASN A 50 -16.50 -4.81 -5.90
C ASN A 50 -15.07 -5.18 -6.21
N PHE A 51 -14.16 -4.25 -6.06
CA PHE A 51 -12.76 -4.50 -6.43
C PHE A 51 -11.78 -4.22 -5.32
N ALA A 52 -12.25 -4.31 -4.08
CA ALA A 52 -11.39 -4.05 -2.93
C ALA A 52 -10.17 -4.97 -2.92
N TYR A 53 -10.34 -6.20 -3.36
CA TYR A 53 -9.24 -7.15 -3.35
C TYR A 53 -8.12 -6.74 -4.30
N LEU A 54 -8.48 -6.08 -5.42
CA LEU A 54 -7.46 -5.60 -6.35
C LEU A 54 -6.72 -4.41 -5.77
N LEU A 55 -7.46 -3.52 -5.10
CA LEU A 55 -6.83 -2.38 -4.45
C LEU A 55 -5.87 -2.85 -3.37
N LYS A 56 -6.28 -3.82 -2.60
CA LYS A 56 -5.45 -4.34 -1.54
C LYS A 56 -4.18 -4.98 -2.10
N LYS A 57 -4.31 -5.72 -3.18
CA LYS A 57 -3.18 -6.35 -3.81
C LYS A 57 -2.19 -5.31 -4.31
N GLY A 58 -2.68 -4.28 -4.99
CA GLY A 58 -1.81 -3.22 -5.49
C GLY A 58 -1.10 -2.48 -4.37
N ARG A 59 -1.84 -2.19 -3.29
CA ARG A 59 -1.23 -1.49 -2.17
C ARG A 59 -0.17 -2.34 -1.48
N ALA A 60 -0.37 -3.65 -1.44
CA ALA A 60 0.64 -4.54 -0.90
C ALA A 60 1.88 -4.53 -1.79
N GLU A 61 1.70 -4.52 -3.09
CA GLU A 61 2.83 -4.46 -4.03
C GLU A 61 3.59 -3.15 -3.86
N MET A 62 2.86 -2.04 -3.65
CA MET A 62 3.49 -0.75 -3.44
C MET A 62 4.36 -0.79 -2.18
N LYS A 63 3.81 -1.33 -1.10
CA LYS A 63 4.56 -1.41 0.15
C LYS A 63 5.80 -2.26 0.00
N MET A 64 5.70 -3.36 -0.73
CA MET A 64 6.86 -4.20 -0.96
C MET A 64 7.92 -3.48 -1.78
N SER A 65 7.51 -2.70 -2.77
CA SER A 65 8.44 -1.95 -3.57
C SER A 65 9.16 -0.90 -2.75
N VAL A 66 8.43 -0.18 -1.92
CA VAL A 66 9.02 0.84 -1.06
C VAL A 66 9.99 0.20 -0.08
N ARG A 67 9.59 -0.92 0.52
CA ARG A 67 10.49 -1.63 1.43
C ARG A 67 11.75 -2.07 0.75
N ARG A 68 11.63 -2.57 -0.47
CA ARG A 68 12.78 -3.01 -1.21
C ARG A 68 13.76 -1.86 -1.45
N MET A 69 13.22 -0.70 -1.82
CA MET A 69 14.06 0.46 -2.02
C MET A 69 14.73 0.91 -0.73
N MET A 70 14.00 0.84 0.37
CA MET A 70 14.56 1.24 1.67
C MET A 70 15.67 0.30 2.11
N PHE A 71 15.46 -1.00 1.95
CA PHE A 71 16.47 -1.97 2.31
C PHE A 71 17.70 -1.84 1.40
N GLU A 72 17.47 -1.53 0.14
CA GLU A 72 18.56 -1.35 -0.77
C GLU A 72 19.40 -0.14 -0.36
N LYS A 73 18.74 0.95 0.02
CA LYS A 73 19.45 2.13 0.47
C LYS A 73 20.22 1.84 1.74
N ALA A 74 19.62 1.11 2.66
CA ALA A 74 20.31 0.76 3.90
C ALA A 74 21.52 -0.11 3.60
N ARG A 75 21.39 -1.02 2.65
CA ARG A 75 22.48 -1.91 2.32
C ARG A 75 23.67 -1.16 1.76
N THR A 76 23.44 -0.03 1.12
CA THR A 76 24.54 0.77 0.60
C THR A 76 25.14 1.68 1.67
N GLY A 77 24.66 1.59 2.89
CA GLY A 77 25.26 2.34 3.99
C GLY A 77 24.58 3.62 4.39
N ASN A 78 23.35 3.85 3.94
CA ASN A 78 22.65 5.09 4.29
C ASN A 78 22.26 5.03 5.76
N PRO A 79 22.82 5.89 6.62
CA PRO A 79 22.56 5.79 8.05
C PRO A 79 21.14 6.13 8.43
N THR A 80 20.53 7.06 7.73
CA THR A 80 19.15 7.43 8.02
C THR A 80 18.22 6.24 7.81
N MET A 81 18.41 5.51 6.71
CA MET A 81 17.59 4.35 6.43
C MET A 81 17.87 3.22 7.42
N ILE A 82 19.13 3.03 7.78
CA ILE A 82 19.47 1.99 8.73
C ILE A 82 18.80 2.26 10.06
N ILE A 83 18.84 3.50 10.53
CA ILE A 83 18.21 3.86 11.78
C ILE A 83 16.70 3.71 11.70
N TRP A 84 16.10 4.19 10.62
CA TRP A 84 14.66 4.10 10.46
C TRP A 84 14.19 2.65 10.46
N LEU A 85 14.90 1.80 9.71
CA LEU A 85 14.51 0.40 9.62
C LEU A 85 14.70 -0.31 10.95
N SER A 86 15.74 0.05 11.70
CA SER A 86 15.96 -0.59 12.99
C SER A 86 14.81 -0.31 13.93
N LYS A 87 14.29 0.91 13.92
CA LYS A 87 13.20 1.25 14.79
C LYS A 87 11.89 0.65 14.34
N ASN A 88 11.62 0.68 13.05
CA ASN A 88 10.31 0.29 12.55
C ASN A 88 10.18 -1.18 12.20
N ILE A 89 11.26 -1.84 11.91
CA ILE A 89 11.21 -3.26 11.57
C ILE A 89 11.68 -4.11 12.73
N LEU A 90 12.75 -3.69 13.39
CA LEU A 90 13.30 -4.48 14.49
C LEU A 90 12.81 -4.02 15.85
N GLY A 91 12.15 -2.89 15.91
CA GLY A 91 11.58 -2.43 17.18
C GLY A 91 12.56 -1.77 18.10
N TYR A 92 13.74 -1.38 17.62
CA TYR A 92 14.69 -0.72 18.49
C TYR A 92 14.20 0.69 18.81
N LYS A 93 14.48 1.17 19.98
CA LYS A 93 14.02 2.46 20.39
C LYS A 93 15.13 3.38 20.72
N ASP A 94 14.82 4.64 20.55
CA ASP A 94 15.76 5.63 21.01
C ASP A 94 15.71 5.58 22.48
N LYS A 95 16.82 5.68 23.11
CA LYS A 95 16.80 5.65 24.46
C LYS A 95 16.89 6.90 24.97
N ILE A 96 16.37 7.78 24.50
CA ILE A 96 16.47 8.92 24.96
C ILE A 96 15.89 9.21 26.13
N GLU A 97 14.80 9.05 26.19
CA GLU A 97 14.15 9.43 27.21
C GLU A 97 14.55 8.98 28.39
N THR A 98 14.46 8.27 28.81
CA THR A 98 14.65 7.81 29.95
C THR A 98 15.82 7.68 30.31
N SER A 99 16.31 8.11 30.29
CA SER A 99 17.38 8.05 30.71
C SER A 99 17.85 7.07 31.41
N GLU A 100 17.63 6.74 31.96
CA GLU A 100 18.08 5.92 32.67
C GLU A 100 18.29 4.79 32.11
N GLU A 101 18.03 4.28 31.69
CA GLU A 101 18.24 3.21 31.33
C GLU A 101 18.72 3.05 30.36
N LYS A 102 19.28 2.93 30.03
CA LYS A 102 19.68 2.82 29.15
C LYS A 102 20.32 1.75 28.77
N GLU A 103 19.95 0.87 28.07
CA GLU A 103 20.66 -0.08 27.64
C GLU A 103 21.19 0.34 26.39
N PRO A 104 22.35 0.09 25.99
CA PRO A 104 22.92 0.50 24.75
C PRO A 104 22.24 -0.18 23.61
N LEU A 105 22.27 0.44 22.46
CA LEU A 105 21.74 -0.17 21.31
C LEU A 105 22.61 -1.36 20.93
N PRO A 106 22.02 -2.38 20.35
CA PRO A 106 22.76 -3.57 20.04
C PRO A 106 23.97 -3.38 19.15
N PHE A 107 23.94 -2.42 18.28
CA PHE A 107 25.07 -2.26 17.43
C PHE A 107 25.92 -1.12 17.90
N ASN A 108 25.74 -0.69 19.09
CA ASN A 108 26.47 0.31 19.60
C ASN A 108 27.51 -0.06 20.41
N ASP A 109 28.00 -0.78 20.58
CA ASP A 109 28.94 -1.22 21.40
C ASP A 109 29.74 -1.17 21.52
#